data_b03a47ed5e4838201bb9c59b1742aa0b
#
_entry.id   b03a47ed5e4838201bb9c59b1742aa0b
#
_cell.length_a   1.000
_cell.length_b   1.000
_cell.length_c   1.000
_cell.angle_alpha   90.00
_cell.angle_beta   90.00
_cell.angle_gamma   90.00
#
_symmetry.space_group_name_H-M   'P 1'
#
loop_
_entity.id
_entity.type
_entity.pdbx_description
1 polymer ?
#
loop_
_entity_poly.entity_id
_entity_poly.type
_entity_poly.pdbx_seq_one_letter_code
_entity_poly.pdbx_strand_id
1 'polypeptide(L)'
;MFSVWNCGLGITSVCILRKEKFTEYGLVQKNLGKAIIGTAITFIPYICYTFVSGNFRGYHPFRIMLIDDVMASGIPYSILGMALIIVVWGFFEGFNYAVICEKINRRYPAKNQWLDYGAIICAVICILFHPFNISFWGILEIITTFIAIYGML
;
A
#
# COMPACT_ATOMS: atom_id res chain seq x y z
N MET A 1 15.50 -4.04 12.11
CA MET A 1 14.45 -4.58 13.00
C MET A 1 13.22 -3.66 13.13
N PHE A 2 13.30 -2.38 12.78
CA PHE A 2 12.17 -1.43 12.85
C PHE A 2 11.12 -1.58 11.73
N SER A 3 11.45 -2.18 10.58
CA SER A 3 10.57 -2.18 9.41
C SER A 3 9.34 -3.10 9.51
N VAL A 4 9.46 -4.27 10.13
CA VAL A 4 8.37 -5.28 10.17
C VAL A 4 7.19 -4.82 11.03
N TRP A 5 7.44 -4.13 12.16
CA TRP A 5 6.39 -3.56 13.00
C TRP A 5 5.67 -2.40 12.32
N ASN A 6 6.38 -1.60 11.52
CA ASN A 6 5.80 -0.50 10.76
C ASN A 6 4.99 -0.99 9.55
N CYS A 7 5.27 -2.19 9.03
CA CYS A 7 4.56 -2.80 7.89
C CYS A 7 3.21 -3.44 8.27
N GLY A 8 2.49 -2.90 9.24
CA GLY A 8 1.12 -3.31 9.54
C GLY A 8 0.97 -4.42 10.58
N LEU A 9 2.02 -5.17 10.92
CA LEU A 9 1.95 -6.18 12.00
C LEU A 9 1.59 -5.53 13.35
N GLY A 10 2.07 -4.32 13.62
CA GLY A 10 1.74 -3.57 14.83
C GLY A 10 0.25 -3.27 14.94
N ILE A 11 -0.36 -2.74 13.89
CA ILE A 11 -1.81 -2.43 13.87
C ILE A 11 -2.64 -3.70 13.91
N THR A 12 -2.25 -4.72 13.16
CA THR A 12 -2.92 -6.04 13.21
C THR A 12 -2.91 -6.60 14.63
N SER A 13 -1.76 -6.55 15.33
CA SER A 13 -1.64 -6.98 16.72
C SER A 13 -2.54 -6.17 17.66
N VAL A 14 -2.61 -4.86 17.48
CA VAL A 14 -3.51 -3.98 18.24
C VAL A 14 -4.98 -4.34 18.01
N CYS A 15 -5.38 -4.59 16.76
CA CYS A 15 -6.74 -5.02 16.43
C CYS A 15 -7.09 -6.37 17.10
N ILE A 16 -6.15 -7.33 17.13
CA ILE A 16 -6.31 -8.61 17.81
C ILE A 16 -6.48 -8.41 19.31
N LEU A 17 -5.59 -7.64 19.95
CA LEU A 17 -5.63 -7.37 21.39
C LEU A 17 -6.92 -6.65 21.79
N ARG A 18 -7.44 -5.77 20.95
CA ARG A 18 -8.70 -5.06 21.13
C ARG A 18 -9.93 -5.86 20.73
N LYS A 19 -9.75 -7.07 20.21
CA LYS A 19 -10.82 -7.94 19.71
C LYS A 19 -11.69 -7.25 18.65
N GLU A 20 -11.07 -6.37 17.84
CA GLU A 20 -11.75 -5.69 16.75
C GLU A 20 -11.99 -6.68 15.59
N LYS A 21 -13.13 -6.58 14.91
CA LYS A 21 -13.45 -7.48 13.80
C LYS A 21 -12.78 -6.98 12.52
N PHE A 22 -11.94 -7.79 11.92
CA PHE A 22 -11.25 -7.46 10.65
C PHE A 22 -12.20 -7.17 9.50
N THR A 23 -13.41 -7.73 9.54
CA THR A 23 -14.47 -7.44 8.57
C THR A 23 -14.94 -5.98 8.60
N GLU A 24 -14.74 -5.27 9.71
CA GLU A 24 -15.03 -3.84 9.82
C GLU A 24 -14.05 -2.96 9.05
N TYR A 25 -12.89 -3.52 8.70
CA TYR A 25 -11.82 -2.87 7.94
C TYR A 25 -11.72 -3.40 6.50
N GLY A 26 -12.82 -3.88 5.95
CA GLY A 26 -12.88 -4.31 4.55
C GLY A 26 -12.36 -5.73 4.27
N LEU A 27 -11.93 -6.49 5.29
CA LEU A 27 -11.49 -7.88 5.09
C LEU A 27 -12.71 -8.80 4.92
N VAL A 28 -13.40 -8.68 3.80
CA VAL A 28 -14.60 -9.41 3.46
C VAL A 28 -14.47 -10.07 2.08
N GLN A 29 -15.09 -11.23 1.90
CA GLN A 29 -15.11 -11.90 0.58
C GLN A 29 -16.12 -11.27 -0.40
N LYS A 30 -17.06 -10.47 0.12
CA LYS A 30 -18.08 -9.82 -0.70
C LYS A 30 -17.44 -8.83 -1.67
N ASN A 31 -17.74 -8.97 -2.96
CA ASN A 31 -17.24 -8.11 -4.04
C ASN A 31 -15.70 -8.16 -4.25
N LEU A 32 -15.03 -9.21 -3.77
CA LEU A 32 -13.56 -9.34 -3.90
C LEU A 32 -13.08 -9.12 -5.34
N GLY A 33 -13.74 -9.69 -6.33
CA GLY A 33 -13.38 -9.51 -7.75
C GLY A 33 -13.47 -8.05 -8.19
N LYS A 34 -14.50 -7.31 -7.76
CA LYS A 34 -14.62 -5.87 -8.06
C LYS A 34 -13.53 -5.05 -7.37
N ALA A 35 -13.19 -5.39 -6.13
CA ALA A 35 -12.12 -4.74 -5.39
C ALA A 35 -10.77 -4.95 -6.08
N ILE A 36 -10.44 -6.19 -6.48
CA ILE A 36 -9.20 -6.49 -7.21
C ILE A 36 -9.13 -5.70 -8.53
N ILE A 37 -10.20 -5.70 -9.32
CA ILE A 37 -10.24 -4.97 -10.60
C ILE A 37 -10.13 -3.46 -10.35
N GLY A 38 -10.85 -2.92 -9.37
CA GLY A 38 -10.77 -1.51 -8.99
C GLY A 38 -9.35 -1.12 -8.62
N THR A 39 -8.71 -1.86 -7.72
CA THR A 39 -7.32 -1.64 -7.32
C THR A 39 -6.39 -1.71 -8.53
N ALA A 40 -6.51 -2.72 -9.39
CA ALA A 40 -5.68 -2.85 -10.59
C ALA A 40 -5.81 -1.62 -11.51
N ILE A 41 -7.02 -1.09 -11.69
CA ILE A 41 -7.26 0.11 -12.51
C ILE A 41 -6.55 1.34 -11.90
N THR A 42 -6.60 1.52 -10.59
CA THR A 42 -5.97 2.67 -9.93
C THR A 42 -4.45 2.63 -9.97
N PHE A 43 -3.85 1.46 -10.17
CA PHE A 43 -2.40 1.29 -10.36
C PHE A 43 -1.93 1.53 -11.80
N ILE A 44 -2.84 1.59 -12.80
CA ILE A 44 -2.46 1.82 -14.20
C ILE A 44 -1.60 3.09 -14.38
N PRO A 45 -1.95 4.26 -13.81
CA PRO A 45 -1.13 5.47 -13.95
C PRO A 45 0.29 5.28 -13.43
N TYR A 46 0.46 4.60 -12.29
CA TYR A 46 1.76 4.30 -11.72
C TYR A 46 2.57 3.34 -12.61
N ILE A 47 1.94 2.29 -13.12
CA ILE A 47 2.58 1.34 -14.07
C ILE A 47 3.02 2.09 -15.34
N CYS A 48 2.17 2.93 -15.93
CA CYS A 48 2.52 3.75 -17.08
C CYS A 48 3.71 4.67 -16.77
N TYR A 49 3.71 5.31 -15.60
CA TYR A 49 4.83 6.13 -15.15
C TYR A 49 6.14 5.33 -15.12
N THR A 50 6.15 4.13 -14.54
CA THR A 50 7.37 3.30 -14.45
C THR A 50 7.91 2.92 -15.83
N PHE A 51 7.03 2.64 -16.79
CA PHE A 51 7.43 2.35 -18.18
C PHE A 51 8.01 3.57 -18.87
N VAL A 52 7.35 4.73 -18.79
CA VAL A 52 7.74 5.94 -19.51
C VAL A 52 9.00 6.56 -18.93
N SER A 53 9.14 6.54 -17.60
CA SER A 53 10.34 7.07 -16.93
C SER A 53 11.58 6.20 -17.10
N GLY A 54 11.43 4.96 -17.55
CA GLY A 54 12.52 3.97 -17.60
C GLY A 54 13.02 3.53 -16.21
N ASN A 55 12.31 3.89 -15.14
CA ASN A 55 12.76 3.82 -13.75
C ASN A 55 12.47 2.46 -13.11
N PHE A 56 12.55 1.37 -13.89
CA PHE A 56 12.29 0.02 -13.39
C PHE A 56 13.22 -0.44 -12.27
N ARG A 57 14.45 0.10 -12.24
CA ARG A 57 15.48 -0.26 -11.26
C ARG A 57 15.70 0.80 -10.19
N GLY A 58 15.00 1.93 -10.29
CA GLY A 58 15.05 2.99 -9.29
C GLY A 58 14.31 2.62 -8.01
N TYR A 59 14.37 3.50 -7.02
CA TYR A 59 13.53 3.40 -5.84
C TYR A 59 12.09 3.76 -6.23
N HIS A 60 11.17 2.89 -5.86
CA HIS A 60 9.73 3.09 -6.03
C HIS A 60 9.02 2.87 -4.71
N PRO A 61 7.92 3.58 -4.41
CA PRO A 61 7.16 3.39 -3.17
C PRO A 61 6.70 1.96 -2.92
N PHE A 62 6.46 1.21 -4.00
CA PHE A 62 6.00 -0.18 -3.94
C PHE A 62 7.13 -1.21 -4.06
N ARG A 63 8.40 -0.76 -4.13
CA ARG A 63 9.56 -1.64 -4.19
C ARG A 63 10.18 -1.79 -2.82
N ILE A 64 10.46 -3.02 -2.44
CA ILE A 64 11.13 -3.35 -1.20
C ILE A 64 12.63 -3.50 -1.46
N MET A 65 13.46 -2.90 -0.63
CA MET A 65 14.93 -2.97 -0.77
C MET A 65 15.49 -4.39 -0.85
N LEU A 66 14.81 -5.36 -0.23
CA LEU A 66 15.25 -6.76 -0.17
C LEU A 66 14.87 -7.60 -1.39
N ILE A 67 14.11 -7.08 -2.35
CA ILE A 67 13.66 -7.87 -3.51
C ILE A 67 14.84 -8.41 -4.30
N ASP A 68 15.82 -7.60 -4.59
CA ASP A 68 16.95 -7.98 -5.42
C ASP A 68 17.79 -9.08 -4.74
N ASP A 69 18.02 -8.97 -3.43
CA ASP A 69 18.74 -9.98 -2.63
C ASP A 69 17.96 -11.30 -2.57
N VAL A 70 16.64 -11.22 -2.37
CA VAL A 70 15.76 -12.38 -2.35
C VAL A 70 15.73 -13.07 -3.70
N MET A 71 15.62 -12.33 -4.80
CA MET A 71 15.64 -12.90 -6.15
C MET A 71 16.99 -13.54 -6.48
N ALA A 72 18.09 -12.98 -5.99
CA ALA A 72 19.44 -13.53 -6.19
C ALA A 72 19.72 -14.79 -5.35
N SER A 73 18.93 -15.08 -4.32
CA SER A 73 19.18 -16.21 -3.39
C SER A 73 18.94 -17.60 -3.99
N GLY A 74 18.35 -17.69 -5.19
CA GLY A 74 18.04 -18.95 -5.86
C GLY A 74 16.85 -19.72 -5.27
N ILE A 75 16.39 -20.72 -6.03
CA ILE A 75 15.28 -21.60 -5.59
C ILE A 75 15.82 -22.61 -4.55
N PRO A 76 15.09 -22.89 -3.43
CA PRO A 76 13.70 -22.46 -3.11
C PRO A 76 13.60 -21.14 -2.33
N TYR A 77 14.71 -20.56 -1.91
CA TYR A 77 14.73 -19.37 -1.00
C TYR A 77 14.10 -18.13 -1.63
N SER A 78 14.27 -17.92 -2.92
CA SER A 78 13.64 -16.82 -3.64
C SER A 78 12.11 -16.91 -3.60
N ILE A 79 11.53 -18.10 -3.75
CA ILE A 79 10.08 -18.32 -3.69
C ILE A 79 9.55 -18.03 -2.28
N LEU A 80 10.21 -18.58 -1.25
CA LEU A 80 9.83 -18.36 0.14
C LEU A 80 9.96 -16.89 0.54
N GLY A 81 11.06 -16.26 0.16
CA GLY A 81 11.30 -14.85 0.42
C GLY A 81 10.27 -13.95 -0.26
N MET A 82 9.94 -14.20 -1.53
CA MET A 82 8.91 -13.45 -2.24
C MET A 82 7.52 -13.66 -1.61
N ALA A 83 7.17 -14.87 -1.20
CA ALA A 83 5.93 -15.13 -0.49
C ALA A 83 5.84 -14.32 0.82
N LEU A 84 6.92 -14.28 1.59
CA LEU A 84 7.00 -13.46 2.82
C LEU A 84 6.86 -11.97 2.52
N ILE A 85 7.52 -11.48 1.48
CA ILE A 85 7.42 -10.08 1.04
C ILE A 85 5.97 -9.74 0.69
N ILE A 86 5.31 -10.55 -0.11
CA ILE A 86 3.91 -10.34 -0.51
C ILE A 86 2.98 -10.31 0.72
N VAL A 87 3.19 -11.22 1.67
CA VAL A 87 2.36 -11.26 2.88
C VAL A 87 2.63 -10.06 3.79
N VAL A 88 3.90 -9.75 4.06
CA VAL A 88 4.26 -8.73 5.04
C VAL A 88 4.00 -7.32 4.49
N TRP A 89 4.55 -7.01 3.32
CA TRP A 89 4.43 -5.67 2.73
C TRP A 89 3.19 -5.51 1.84
N GLY A 90 2.73 -6.54 1.18
CA GLY A 90 1.50 -6.47 0.40
C GLY A 90 0.26 -6.49 1.29
N PHE A 91 0.06 -7.58 2.04
CA PHE A 91 -1.18 -7.76 2.81
C PHE A 91 -1.21 -6.91 4.10
N PHE A 92 -0.20 -7.03 4.97
CA PHE A 92 -0.25 -6.34 6.26
C PHE A 92 -0.12 -4.83 6.14
N GLU A 93 0.67 -4.32 5.22
CA GLU A 93 0.76 -2.88 4.98
C GLU A 93 -0.53 -2.35 4.37
N GLY A 94 -1.11 -3.03 3.40
CA GLY A 94 -2.41 -2.67 2.84
C GLY A 94 -3.52 -2.69 3.89
N PHE A 95 -3.55 -3.71 4.75
CA PHE A 95 -4.49 -3.79 5.88
C PHE A 95 -4.28 -2.65 6.89
N ASN A 96 -3.02 -2.26 7.14
CA ASN A 96 -2.70 -1.12 7.98
C ASN A 96 -3.36 0.17 7.45
N TYR A 97 -3.21 0.45 6.16
CA TYR A 97 -3.87 1.60 5.54
C TYR A 97 -5.39 1.51 5.61
N ALA A 98 -5.97 0.34 5.39
CA ALA A 98 -7.42 0.15 5.51
C ALA A 98 -7.94 0.45 6.92
N VAL A 99 -7.23 0.01 7.97
CA VAL A 99 -7.59 0.30 9.37
C VAL A 99 -7.48 1.80 9.67
N ILE A 100 -6.40 2.45 9.25
CA ILE A 100 -6.20 3.90 9.44
C ILE A 100 -7.30 4.67 8.72
N CYS A 101 -7.53 4.36 7.45
CA CYS A 101 -8.55 4.98 6.61
C CYS A 101 -9.92 4.93 7.27
N GLU A 102 -10.37 3.73 7.66
CA GLU A 102 -11.68 3.52 8.28
C GLU A 102 -11.81 4.26 9.62
N LYS A 103 -10.77 4.23 10.48
CA LYS A 103 -10.80 4.94 11.76
C LYS A 103 -10.88 6.46 11.58
N ILE A 104 -10.20 7.02 10.59
CA ILE A 104 -10.27 8.44 10.26
C ILE A 104 -11.65 8.80 9.74
N ASN A 105 -12.19 8.03 8.80
CA ASN A 105 -13.49 8.29 8.19
C ASN A 105 -14.63 8.17 9.20
N ARG A 106 -14.57 7.24 10.16
CA ARG A 106 -15.52 7.16 11.28
C ARG A 106 -15.45 8.39 12.17
N ARG A 107 -14.28 8.95 12.37
CA ARG A 107 -14.10 10.13 13.24
C ARG A 107 -14.43 11.44 12.53
N TYR A 108 -14.14 11.52 11.24
CA TYR A 108 -14.29 12.69 10.38
C TYR A 108 -15.02 12.33 9.08
N PRO A 109 -16.33 12.07 9.14
CA PRO A 109 -17.08 11.68 7.95
C PRO A 109 -17.13 12.81 6.94
N ALA A 110 -16.76 12.54 5.70
CA ALA A 110 -16.87 13.49 4.61
C ALA A 110 -18.33 13.64 4.17
N LYS A 111 -18.74 14.87 3.84
CA LYS A 111 -20.08 15.15 3.29
C LYS A 111 -20.21 14.75 1.82
N ASN A 112 -19.10 14.72 1.11
CA ASN A 112 -19.05 14.37 -0.31
C ASN A 112 -18.56 12.93 -0.47
N GLN A 113 -19.33 12.11 -1.19
CA GLN A 113 -18.98 10.70 -1.45
C GLN A 113 -17.67 10.48 -2.22
N TRP A 114 -17.19 11.52 -2.92
CA TRP A 114 -15.91 11.48 -3.65
C TRP A 114 -14.72 11.96 -2.82
N LEU A 115 -14.94 12.37 -1.58
CA LEU A 115 -13.90 12.90 -0.70
C LEU A 115 -13.72 11.94 0.47
N ASP A 116 -12.64 11.18 0.45
CA ASP A 116 -12.25 10.26 1.51
C ASP A 116 -11.05 10.81 2.27
N TYR A 117 -11.29 11.32 3.48
CA TYR A 117 -10.21 11.90 4.31
C TYR A 117 -9.21 10.83 4.76
N GLY A 118 -9.69 9.61 5.06
CA GLY A 118 -8.83 8.50 5.44
C GLY A 118 -7.88 8.12 4.31
N ALA A 119 -8.40 7.99 3.09
CA ALA A 119 -7.60 7.67 1.92
C ALA A 119 -6.58 8.78 1.59
N ILE A 120 -6.97 10.08 1.71
CA ILE A 120 -6.05 11.20 1.53
C ILE A 120 -4.89 11.11 2.54
N ILE A 121 -5.20 10.92 3.83
CA ILE A 121 -4.18 10.85 4.86
C ILE A 121 -3.28 9.64 4.66
N CYS A 122 -3.83 8.48 4.31
CA CYS A 122 -3.05 7.29 4.01
C CYS A 122 -2.12 7.49 2.82
N ALA A 123 -2.59 8.12 1.73
CA ALA A 123 -1.76 8.42 0.57
C ALA A 123 -0.62 9.39 0.92
N VAL A 124 -0.89 10.44 1.69
CA VAL A 124 0.13 11.38 2.18
C VAL A 124 1.15 10.67 3.08
N ILE A 125 0.70 9.85 4.02
CA ILE A 125 1.59 9.05 4.87
C ILE A 125 2.47 8.13 4.02
N CYS A 126 1.91 7.42 3.07
CA CYS A 126 2.67 6.55 2.16
C CYS A 126 3.77 7.32 1.45
N ILE A 127 3.45 8.48 0.86
CA ILE A 127 4.42 9.33 0.16
C ILE A 127 5.52 9.82 1.11
N LEU A 128 5.17 10.28 2.31
CA LEU A 128 6.14 10.84 3.27
C LEU A 128 7.07 9.79 3.87
N PHE A 129 6.65 8.52 3.96
CA PHE A 129 7.49 7.44 4.45
C PHE A 129 8.44 6.86 3.39
N HIS A 130 8.31 7.29 2.13
CA HIS A 130 9.15 6.83 1.04
C HIS A 130 10.00 8.00 0.52
N PRO A 131 11.31 7.79 0.22
CA PRO A 131 12.12 8.84 -0.35
C PRO A 131 11.61 9.25 -1.73
N PHE A 132 11.49 10.55 -1.94
CA PHE A 132 11.09 11.13 -3.22
C PHE A 132 12.06 12.24 -3.64
N ASN A 133 12.15 12.49 -4.94
CA ASN A 133 12.92 13.58 -5.52
C ASN A 133 12.01 14.71 -6.00
N ILE A 134 12.44 15.96 -5.77
CA ILE A 134 11.77 17.13 -6.33
C ILE A 134 12.32 17.35 -7.76
N SER A 135 11.85 16.52 -8.69
CA SER A 135 12.13 16.60 -10.11
C SER A 135 10.81 16.41 -10.86
N PHE A 136 10.79 16.66 -12.17
CA PHE A 136 9.61 16.37 -12.98
C PHE A 136 9.12 14.91 -12.81
N TRP A 137 10.04 13.96 -12.89
CA TRP A 137 9.72 12.54 -12.71
C TRP A 137 9.29 12.21 -11.28
N GLY A 138 9.93 12.82 -10.28
CA GLY A 138 9.54 12.64 -8.88
C GLY A 138 8.15 13.19 -8.55
N ILE A 139 7.77 14.32 -9.15
CA ILE A 139 6.41 14.85 -9.00
C ILE A 139 5.38 13.91 -9.64
N LEU A 140 5.65 13.37 -10.83
CA LEU A 140 4.78 12.37 -11.46
C LEU A 140 4.67 11.11 -10.62
N GLU A 141 5.77 10.65 -10.01
CA GLU A 141 5.76 9.52 -9.08
C GLU A 141 4.85 9.78 -7.87
N ILE A 142 4.96 10.94 -7.26
CA ILE A 142 4.10 11.36 -6.14
C ILE A 142 2.62 11.36 -6.56
N ILE A 143 2.30 11.95 -7.70
CA ILE A 143 0.91 12.03 -8.19
C ILE A 143 0.35 10.63 -8.47
N THR A 144 1.10 9.80 -9.18
CA THR A 144 0.65 8.44 -9.53
C THR A 144 0.55 7.52 -8.31
N THR A 145 1.45 7.67 -7.33
CA THR A 145 1.38 7.00 -6.04
C THR A 145 0.13 7.44 -5.26
N PHE A 146 -0.13 8.76 -5.22
CA PHE A 146 -1.33 9.28 -4.57
C PHE A 146 -2.61 8.67 -5.17
N ILE A 147 -2.71 8.66 -6.50
CA ILE A 147 -3.86 8.08 -7.20
C ILE A 147 -4.01 6.59 -6.87
N ALA A 148 -2.90 5.83 -6.86
CA ALA A 148 -2.93 4.41 -6.57
C ALA A 148 -3.42 4.11 -5.14
N ILE A 149 -2.88 4.80 -4.14
CA ILE A 149 -3.25 4.59 -2.73
C ILE A 149 -4.67 5.10 -2.46
N TYR A 150 -5.01 6.30 -2.94
CA TYR A 150 -6.35 6.86 -2.76
C TYR A 150 -7.45 6.00 -3.40
N GLY A 151 -7.19 5.46 -4.58
CA GLY A 151 -8.18 4.65 -5.29
C GLY A 151 -8.24 3.18 -4.84
N MET A 152 -7.23 2.71 -4.10
CA MET A 152 -7.22 1.38 -3.49
C MET A 152 -8.09 1.31 -2.22
N LEU A 153 -8.18 2.43 -1.48
CA LEU A 153 -8.91 2.56 -0.22
C LEU A 153 -10.32 3.05 -0.40
#